data_1273c3c2dc2367e688eb88338ecd3ea3
#
_entry.id   1273c3c2dc2367e688eb88338ecd3ea3
#
_cell.length_a   1.000
_cell.length_b   1.000
_cell.length_c   1.000
_cell.angle_alpha   90.00
_cell.angle_beta   90.00
_cell.angle_gamma   90.00
#
_symmetry.space_group_name_H-M   'P 1'
#
loop_
_entity.id
_entity.type
_entity.pdbx_description
1 polymer ?
#
loop_
_entity_poly.entity_id
_entity_poly.type
_entity_poly.pdbx_seq_one_letter_code
_entity_poly.pdbx_strand_id
1 'polypeptide(L)'
;MSAVGLEAFGVGAFKVAPEWTVTVNGAVNYADSDFGDDTTAAAAAHLTKTFGSDLRVGGFAGVTDLGDDETFTVGAEVQKYLASATLTGLVSYSDLDGADAWTIGGDAAYYVNPSFRLNAGVSYTNVDADLGEADVWAYGAGAEYQFANSPFSVNGSYQRVSTDFANVDVDADVFMIGARYNFGGTLQSLDRAGANLGRTLAGLPGLAGF
;
A
#
# COMPACT_ATOMS: atom_id res chain seq x y z
N MET A 1 16.88 6.29 -17.12
CA MET A 1 17.16 5.10 -16.31
C MET A 1 15.89 4.28 -16.32
N SER A 2 15.93 3.00 -16.63
CA SER A 2 14.75 2.14 -16.64
C SER A 2 15.05 0.88 -15.83
N ALA A 3 14.06 0.43 -15.06
CA ALA A 3 14.09 -0.84 -14.37
C ALA A 3 12.85 -1.64 -14.75
N VAL A 4 12.94 -2.97 -14.74
CA VAL A 4 11.81 -3.88 -14.91
C VAL A 4 11.72 -4.74 -13.67
N GLY A 5 10.51 -4.91 -13.14
CA GLY A 5 10.33 -5.68 -11.93
C GLY A 5 9.15 -6.64 -12.01
N LEU A 6 9.11 -7.54 -11.06
CA LEU A 6 8.02 -8.47 -10.81
C LEU A 6 7.61 -8.37 -9.34
N GLU A 7 6.31 -8.27 -9.10
CA GLU A 7 5.75 -8.28 -7.75
C GLU A 7 4.81 -9.46 -7.57
N ALA A 8 4.90 -10.11 -6.40
CA ALA A 8 3.90 -11.04 -5.92
C ALA A 8 3.41 -10.58 -4.55
N PHE A 9 2.10 -10.40 -4.39
CA PHE A 9 1.54 -10.00 -3.11
C PHE A 9 0.33 -10.85 -2.72
N GLY A 10 0.07 -10.88 -1.40
CA GLY A 10 -1.09 -11.53 -0.84
C GLY A 10 -1.69 -10.75 0.31
N VAL A 11 -3.01 -10.82 0.46
CA VAL A 11 -3.73 -10.22 1.59
C VAL A 11 -4.84 -11.13 2.07
N GLY A 12 -4.99 -11.25 3.39
CA GLY A 12 -6.06 -11.96 4.05
C GLY A 12 -6.68 -11.12 5.16
N ALA A 13 -8.01 -10.98 5.17
CA ALA A 13 -8.75 -10.29 6.22
C ALA A 13 -9.64 -11.28 6.98
N PHE A 14 -9.51 -11.32 8.30
CA PHE A 14 -10.14 -12.28 9.19
C PHE A 14 -10.95 -11.57 10.27
N LYS A 15 -12.24 -11.81 10.32
CA LYS A 15 -13.09 -11.29 11.39
C LYS A 15 -12.84 -12.09 12.67
N VAL A 16 -12.23 -11.47 13.69
CA VAL A 16 -11.84 -12.12 14.96
C VAL A 16 -12.84 -11.87 16.07
N ALA A 17 -13.68 -10.84 15.96
CA ALA A 17 -14.83 -10.56 16.81
C ALA A 17 -15.88 -9.75 16.02
N PRO A 18 -17.11 -9.49 16.54
CA PRO A 18 -18.19 -8.87 15.76
C PRO A 18 -17.80 -7.57 15.03
N GLU A 19 -16.97 -6.74 15.64
CA GLU A 19 -16.52 -5.45 15.06
C GLU A 19 -15.03 -5.41 14.75
N TRP A 20 -14.27 -6.48 15.09
CA TRP A 20 -12.83 -6.51 14.96
C TRP A 20 -12.38 -7.37 13.78
N THR A 21 -11.45 -6.85 13.02
CA THR A 21 -10.83 -7.54 11.87
C THR A 21 -9.31 -7.50 12.04
N VAL A 22 -8.67 -8.63 11.79
CA VAL A 22 -7.22 -8.71 11.56
C VAL A 22 -7.02 -8.85 10.06
N THR A 23 -6.19 -7.99 9.48
CA THR A 23 -5.74 -8.11 8.10
C THR A 23 -4.25 -8.37 8.11
N VAL A 24 -3.81 -9.33 7.30
CA VAL A 24 -2.39 -9.64 7.09
C VAL A 24 -2.11 -9.51 5.61
N ASN A 25 -1.05 -8.82 5.26
CA ASN A 25 -0.57 -8.69 3.90
C ASN A 25 0.93 -8.94 3.82
N GLY A 26 1.38 -9.33 2.65
CA GLY A 26 2.80 -9.49 2.35
C GLY A 26 3.04 -9.35 0.86
N ALA A 27 4.24 -8.89 0.51
CA ALA A 27 4.70 -8.71 -0.85
C ALA A 27 6.15 -9.14 -0.98
N VAL A 28 6.50 -9.59 -2.18
CA VAL A 28 7.89 -9.81 -2.61
C VAL A 28 8.05 -9.12 -3.96
N ASN A 29 9.05 -8.26 -4.06
CA ASN A 29 9.39 -7.52 -5.26
C ASN A 29 10.77 -7.94 -5.74
N TYR A 30 10.90 -8.15 -7.04
CA TYR A 30 12.16 -8.32 -7.74
C TYR A 30 12.29 -7.20 -8.76
N ALA A 31 13.40 -6.49 -8.75
CA ALA A 31 13.71 -5.43 -9.71
C ALA A 31 15.06 -5.71 -10.36
N ASP A 32 15.11 -5.57 -11.69
CA ASP A 32 16.33 -5.64 -12.50
C ASP A 32 16.57 -4.27 -13.13
N SER A 33 17.74 -3.71 -12.93
CA SER A 33 18.13 -2.39 -13.41
C SER A 33 19.55 -2.37 -13.96
N ASP A 34 19.93 -1.28 -14.61
CA ASP A 34 21.30 -1.06 -15.11
C ASP A 34 22.38 -1.12 -14.00
N PHE A 35 22.01 -1.11 -12.72
CA PHE A 35 22.90 -1.15 -11.55
C PHE A 35 22.95 -2.49 -10.84
N GLY A 36 22.12 -3.44 -11.24
CA GLY A 36 21.99 -4.76 -10.64
C GLY A 36 20.55 -5.15 -10.38
N ASP A 37 20.38 -6.33 -9.82
CA ASP A 37 19.12 -6.89 -9.40
C ASP A 37 18.98 -6.77 -7.87
N ASP A 38 17.75 -6.53 -7.43
CA ASP A 38 17.41 -6.42 -6.02
C ASP A 38 16.10 -7.16 -5.73
N THR A 39 16.01 -7.74 -4.52
CA THR A 39 14.82 -8.43 -4.05
C THR A 39 14.45 -7.89 -2.69
N THR A 40 13.23 -7.38 -2.57
CA THR A 40 12.69 -6.88 -1.30
C THR A 40 11.47 -7.69 -0.89
N ALA A 41 11.28 -7.88 0.42
CA ALA A 41 10.12 -8.55 0.98
C ALA A 41 9.51 -7.69 2.09
N ALA A 42 8.18 -7.64 2.14
CA ALA A 42 7.46 -6.90 3.17
C ALA A 42 6.29 -7.71 3.72
N ALA A 43 6.00 -7.54 5.00
CA ALA A 43 4.82 -8.10 5.64
C ALA A 43 4.26 -7.12 6.67
N ALA A 44 2.93 -7.05 6.78
CA ALA A 44 2.27 -6.25 7.80
C ALA A 44 1.02 -6.94 8.35
N ALA A 45 0.68 -6.59 9.58
CA ALA A 45 -0.54 -7.00 10.26
C ALA A 45 -1.29 -5.77 10.77
N HIS A 46 -2.59 -5.73 10.53
CA HIS A 46 -3.49 -4.66 10.90
C HIS A 46 -4.53 -5.19 11.90
N LEU A 47 -4.79 -4.45 12.95
CA LEU A 47 -5.90 -4.71 13.86
C LEU A 47 -6.85 -3.52 13.80
N THR A 48 -8.05 -3.74 13.28
CA THR A 48 -9.03 -2.69 13.05
C THR A 48 -10.36 -2.98 13.69
N LYS A 49 -11.05 -1.91 14.11
CA LYS A 49 -12.42 -1.96 14.60
C LYS A 49 -13.34 -1.16 13.69
N THR A 50 -14.50 -1.75 13.37
CA THR A 50 -15.55 -1.09 12.61
C THR A 50 -16.56 -0.44 13.57
N PHE A 51 -16.85 0.84 13.37
CA PHE A 51 -17.84 1.64 14.10
C PHE A 51 -19.03 1.91 13.19
N GLY A 52 -20.18 1.36 13.55
CA GLY A 52 -21.35 1.37 12.68
C GLY A 52 -21.11 0.55 11.41
N SER A 53 -21.57 1.06 10.26
CA SER A 53 -21.43 0.40 8.96
C SER A 53 -20.41 1.05 8.03
N ASP A 54 -19.82 2.18 8.43
CA ASP A 54 -19.17 3.09 7.50
C ASP A 54 -17.84 3.67 7.97
N LEU A 55 -17.40 3.38 9.19
CA LEU A 55 -16.11 3.82 9.71
C LEU A 55 -15.32 2.64 10.26
N ARG A 56 -14.07 2.48 9.82
CA ARG A 56 -13.11 1.53 10.36
C ARG A 56 -11.88 2.30 10.84
N VAL A 57 -11.38 1.97 12.02
CA VAL A 57 -10.19 2.60 12.60
C VAL A 57 -9.32 1.51 13.20
N GLY A 58 -8.02 1.64 13.09
CA GLY A 58 -7.10 0.69 13.69
C GLY A 58 -5.65 1.11 13.63
N GLY A 59 -4.81 0.16 13.95
CA GLY A 59 -3.37 0.30 13.86
C GLY A 59 -2.76 -0.88 13.15
N PHE A 60 -1.52 -0.72 12.72
CA PHE A 60 -0.76 -1.75 12.04
C PHE A 60 0.70 -1.75 12.47
N ALA A 61 1.34 -2.87 12.28
CA ALA A 61 2.78 -3.03 12.37
C ALA A 61 3.26 -3.86 11.17
N GLY A 62 4.44 -3.53 10.66
CA GLY A 62 5.03 -4.20 9.51
C GLY A 62 6.54 -4.25 9.59
N VAL A 63 7.10 -5.13 8.80
CA VAL A 63 8.55 -5.29 8.59
C VAL A 63 8.81 -5.31 7.08
N THR A 64 9.92 -4.72 6.68
CA THR A 64 10.43 -4.79 5.32
C THR A 64 11.87 -5.22 5.36
N ASP A 65 12.19 -6.24 4.58
CA ASP A 65 13.54 -6.73 4.33
C ASP A 65 14.02 -6.13 3.00
N LEU A 66 15.08 -5.35 3.06
CA LEU A 66 15.73 -4.70 1.93
C LEU A 66 17.04 -5.42 1.52
N GLY A 67 17.19 -6.67 1.93
CA GLY A 67 18.36 -7.49 1.67
C GLY A 67 19.38 -7.45 2.82
N ASP A 68 20.11 -6.37 2.99
CA ASP A 68 21.08 -6.21 4.08
C ASP A 68 20.47 -5.50 5.31
N ASP A 69 19.34 -4.78 5.14
CA ASP A 69 18.72 -3.96 6.18
C ASP A 69 17.24 -4.34 6.39
N GLU A 70 16.79 -4.30 7.64
CA GLU A 70 15.41 -4.50 8.02
C GLU A 70 14.79 -3.17 8.50
N THR A 71 13.59 -2.87 8.03
CA THR A 71 12.81 -1.71 8.46
C THR A 71 11.60 -2.18 9.26
N PHE A 72 11.38 -1.60 10.42
CA PHE A 72 10.19 -1.82 11.22
C PHE A 72 9.27 -0.61 11.15
N THR A 73 7.98 -0.84 10.86
CA THR A 73 6.98 0.22 10.73
C THR A 73 5.80 -0.02 11.67
N VAL A 74 5.33 1.04 12.33
CA VAL A 74 4.08 1.05 13.08
C VAL A 74 3.23 2.24 12.67
N GLY A 75 1.90 2.09 12.72
CA GLY A 75 1.03 3.19 12.34
C GLY A 75 -0.41 3.04 12.77
N ALA A 76 -1.18 4.08 12.48
CA ALA A 76 -2.63 4.13 12.65
C ALA A 76 -3.30 4.43 11.31
N GLU A 77 -4.51 3.91 11.14
CA GLU A 77 -5.25 4.02 9.89
C GLU A 77 -6.74 4.20 10.13
N VAL A 78 -7.39 4.85 9.19
CA VAL A 78 -8.83 5.05 9.18
C VAL A 78 -9.39 4.84 7.79
N GLN A 79 -10.54 4.16 7.69
CA GLN A 79 -11.30 4.01 6.46
C GLN A 79 -12.73 4.50 6.64
N LYS A 80 -13.20 5.31 5.70
CA LYS A 80 -14.59 5.74 5.61
C LYS A 80 -15.23 5.13 4.38
N TYR A 81 -16.29 4.35 4.60
CA TYR A 81 -17.05 3.69 3.54
C TYR A 81 -18.24 4.57 3.12
N LEU A 82 -18.27 4.95 1.87
CA LEU A 82 -19.40 5.60 1.21
C LEU A 82 -20.14 4.58 0.34
N ALA A 83 -21.28 4.93 -0.24
CA ALA A 83 -22.07 4.01 -1.07
C ALA A 83 -21.24 3.36 -2.20
N SER A 84 -20.45 4.16 -2.91
CA SER A 84 -19.62 3.74 -4.05
C SER A 84 -18.14 4.13 -3.92
N ALA A 85 -17.69 4.49 -2.71
CA ALA A 85 -16.28 4.83 -2.50
C ALA A 85 -15.80 4.41 -1.12
N THR A 86 -14.49 4.22 -0.99
CA THR A 86 -13.78 4.08 0.27
C THR A 86 -12.68 5.14 0.31
N LEU A 87 -12.62 5.89 1.39
CA LEU A 87 -11.54 6.83 1.68
C LEU A 87 -10.67 6.22 2.78
N THR A 88 -9.37 6.18 2.57
CA THR A 88 -8.39 5.69 3.55
C THR A 88 -7.43 6.81 3.91
N GLY A 89 -7.07 6.91 5.18
CA GLY A 89 -5.99 7.76 5.66
C GLY A 89 -5.12 6.99 6.63
N LEU A 90 -3.83 7.29 6.66
CA LEU A 90 -2.89 6.70 7.60
C LEU A 90 -1.82 7.70 8.07
N VAL A 91 -1.23 7.37 9.20
CA VAL A 91 0.02 7.94 9.68
C VAL A 91 0.89 6.80 10.20
N SER A 92 2.20 6.85 9.92
CA SER A 92 3.13 5.82 10.38
C SER A 92 4.48 6.40 10.75
N TYR A 93 5.20 5.61 11.54
CA TYR A 93 6.59 5.79 11.88
C TYR A 93 7.35 4.53 11.48
N SER A 94 8.49 4.71 10.84
CA SER A 94 9.41 3.63 10.44
C SER A 94 10.77 3.88 11.03
N ASP A 95 11.35 2.82 11.59
CA ASP A 95 12.73 2.78 12.09
C ASP A 95 13.56 2.07 11.01
N LEU A 96 14.48 2.81 10.40
CA LEU A 96 15.42 2.33 9.39
C LEU A 96 16.82 2.30 10.00
N ASP A 97 17.71 1.49 9.48
CA ASP A 97 19.12 1.49 9.97
C ASP A 97 19.77 2.88 9.71
N GLY A 98 19.99 3.62 10.81
CA GLY A 98 20.57 4.97 10.76
C GLY A 98 19.63 6.08 10.32
N ALA A 99 18.30 5.85 10.29
CA ALA A 99 17.32 6.88 9.97
C ALA A 99 15.93 6.58 10.56
N ASP A 100 15.15 7.61 10.76
CA ASP A 100 13.75 7.57 11.17
C ASP A 100 12.87 8.17 10.07
N ALA A 101 11.68 7.61 9.84
CA ALA A 101 10.76 8.15 8.87
C ALA A 101 9.34 8.31 9.42
N TRP A 102 8.71 9.45 9.14
CA TRP A 102 7.30 9.71 9.39
C TRP A 102 6.55 9.85 8.08
N THR A 103 5.46 9.09 7.97
CA THR A 103 4.61 9.15 6.79
C THR A 103 3.19 9.55 7.16
N ILE A 104 2.60 10.42 6.34
CA ILE A 104 1.16 10.65 6.30
C ILE A 104 0.67 10.37 4.87
N GLY A 105 -0.42 9.63 4.74
CA GLY A 105 -0.94 9.26 3.44
C GLY A 105 -2.45 9.07 3.42
N GLY A 106 -2.99 9.05 2.21
CA GLY A 106 -4.40 8.78 2.01
C GLY A 106 -4.70 8.34 0.59
N ASP A 107 -5.75 7.52 0.44
CA ASP A 107 -6.25 7.09 -0.85
C ASP A 107 -7.78 7.14 -0.92
N ALA A 108 -8.28 7.19 -2.13
CA ALA A 108 -9.67 7.06 -2.47
C ALA A 108 -9.85 5.93 -3.49
N ALA A 109 -10.73 4.99 -3.19
CA ALA A 109 -11.19 3.96 -4.11
C ALA A 109 -12.63 4.24 -4.51
N TYR A 110 -12.88 4.42 -5.80
CA TYR A 110 -14.22 4.62 -6.36
C TYR A 110 -14.67 3.38 -7.13
N TYR A 111 -15.83 2.86 -6.78
CA TYR A 111 -16.45 1.69 -7.39
C TYR A 111 -17.50 2.13 -8.41
N VAL A 112 -17.16 2.07 -9.70
CA VAL A 112 -18.10 2.29 -10.82
C VAL A 112 -19.24 1.26 -10.75
N ASN A 113 -18.87 0.04 -10.37
CA ASN A 113 -19.74 -1.04 -9.94
C ASN A 113 -18.95 -1.94 -8.97
N PRO A 114 -19.55 -2.91 -8.26
CA PRO A 114 -18.84 -3.72 -7.27
C PRO A 114 -17.60 -4.46 -7.77
N SER A 115 -17.48 -4.68 -9.09
CA SER A 115 -16.36 -5.40 -9.73
C SER A 115 -15.42 -4.50 -10.54
N PHE A 116 -15.66 -3.19 -10.59
CA PHE A 116 -14.78 -2.24 -11.27
C PHE A 116 -14.43 -1.07 -10.35
N ARG A 117 -13.16 -0.96 -10.00
CA ARG A 117 -12.59 0.02 -9.09
C ARG A 117 -11.62 0.95 -9.81
N LEU A 118 -11.72 2.22 -9.52
CA LEU A 118 -10.70 3.24 -9.77
C LEU A 118 -10.13 3.67 -8.43
N ASN A 119 -8.83 3.91 -8.34
CA ASN A 119 -8.20 4.39 -7.12
C ASN A 119 -7.17 5.49 -7.42
N ALA A 120 -7.00 6.39 -6.47
CA ALA A 120 -5.94 7.39 -6.48
C ALA A 120 -5.50 7.67 -5.05
N GLY A 121 -4.22 7.94 -4.85
CA GLY A 121 -3.66 8.19 -3.53
C GLY A 121 -2.45 9.10 -3.57
N VAL A 122 -2.10 9.60 -2.39
CA VAL A 122 -0.92 10.42 -2.15
C VAL A 122 -0.37 10.14 -0.77
N SER A 123 0.95 10.14 -0.64
CA SER A 123 1.64 10.12 0.64
C SER A 123 2.81 11.09 0.66
N TYR A 124 3.12 11.56 1.84
CA TYR A 124 4.31 12.34 2.16
C TYR A 124 5.07 11.65 3.27
N THR A 125 6.36 11.46 3.07
CA THR A 125 7.28 10.88 4.05
C THR A 125 8.44 11.85 4.28
N ASN A 126 8.69 12.17 5.54
CA ASN A 126 9.90 12.85 5.97
C ASN A 126 10.85 11.82 6.57
N VAL A 127 12.05 11.77 6.08
CA VAL A 127 13.13 10.88 6.54
C VAL A 127 14.20 11.73 7.21
N ASP A 128 14.52 11.44 8.46
CA ASP A 128 15.59 12.05 9.23
C ASP A 128 16.73 11.03 9.38
N ALA A 129 17.85 11.29 8.76
CA ALA A 129 19.01 10.41 8.76
C ALA A 129 20.26 11.18 9.23
N ASP A 130 21.28 10.45 9.68
CA ASP A 130 22.57 11.02 10.14
C ASP A 130 23.23 11.96 9.11
N LEU A 131 22.95 11.75 7.82
CA LEU A 131 23.49 12.53 6.69
C LEU A 131 22.61 13.71 6.26
N GLY A 132 21.43 13.89 6.85
CA GLY A 132 20.47 14.94 6.55
C GLY A 132 19.03 14.45 6.38
N GLU A 133 18.13 15.41 6.18
CA GLU A 133 16.71 15.15 5.99
C GLU A 133 16.38 14.94 4.50
N ALA A 134 15.41 14.08 4.22
CA ALA A 134 14.85 13.89 2.89
C ALA A 134 13.31 13.91 2.94
N ASP A 135 12.72 14.57 1.95
CA ASP A 135 11.29 14.60 1.74
C ASP A 135 10.89 13.73 0.55
N VAL A 136 9.95 12.81 0.75
CA VAL A 136 9.47 11.91 -0.28
C VAL A 136 7.97 12.10 -0.49
N TRP A 137 7.59 12.46 -1.71
CA TRP A 137 6.21 12.48 -2.16
C TRP A 137 5.95 11.30 -3.07
N ALA A 138 4.90 10.52 -2.79
CA ALA A 138 4.42 9.51 -3.70
C ALA A 138 2.94 9.77 -4.01
N TYR A 139 2.57 9.71 -5.30
CA TYR A 139 1.19 9.83 -5.72
C TYR A 139 0.94 8.94 -6.94
N GLY A 140 -0.28 8.46 -7.04
CA GLY A 140 -0.61 7.53 -8.11
C GLY A 140 -2.11 7.32 -8.30
N ALA A 141 -2.40 6.62 -9.38
CA ALA A 141 -3.76 6.22 -9.72
C ALA A 141 -3.76 4.85 -10.39
N GLY A 142 -4.88 4.14 -10.27
CA GLY A 142 -5.01 2.82 -10.85
C GLY A 142 -6.46 2.44 -11.13
N ALA A 143 -6.60 1.31 -11.81
CA ALA A 143 -7.88 0.69 -12.08
C ALA A 143 -7.78 -0.83 -11.91
N GLU A 144 -8.86 -1.46 -11.44
CA GLU A 144 -8.95 -2.92 -11.34
C GLU A 144 -10.35 -3.36 -11.79
N TYR A 145 -10.39 -4.38 -12.65
CA TYR A 145 -11.61 -4.99 -13.14
C TYR A 145 -11.63 -6.48 -12.83
N GLN A 146 -12.63 -6.93 -12.08
CA GLN A 146 -12.92 -8.34 -11.81
C GLN A 146 -13.89 -8.86 -12.85
N PHE A 147 -13.52 -9.95 -13.51
CA PHE A 147 -14.36 -10.58 -14.53
C PHE A 147 -15.66 -11.11 -13.94
N ALA A 148 -16.75 -10.99 -14.68
CA ALA A 148 -18.07 -11.46 -14.25
C ALA A 148 -18.05 -12.96 -13.94
N ASN A 149 -18.62 -13.33 -12.78
CA ASN A 149 -18.67 -14.73 -12.29
C ASN A 149 -17.29 -15.40 -12.16
N SER A 150 -16.25 -14.61 -11.99
CA SER A 150 -14.87 -15.11 -11.90
C SER A 150 -14.19 -14.54 -10.64
N PRO A 151 -13.30 -15.31 -10.00
CA PRO A 151 -12.44 -14.79 -8.94
C PRO A 151 -11.28 -13.95 -9.47
N PHE A 152 -11.02 -13.95 -10.78
CA PHE A 152 -9.89 -13.25 -11.36
C PHE A 152 -10.21 -11.79 -11.66
N SER A 153 -9.27 -10.90 -11.38
CA SER A 153 -9.25 -9.51 -11.81
C SER A 153 -7.93 -9.18 -12.50
N VAL A 154 -7.97 -8.12 -13.30
CA VAL A 154 -6.77 -7.49 -13.88
C VAL A 154 -6.70 -6.07 -13.37
N ASN A 155 -5.50 -5.59 -13.13
CA ASN A 155 -5.25 -4.24 -12.64
C ASN A 155 -4.14 -3.56 -13.46
N GLY A 156 -4.17 -2.24 -13.43
CA GLY A 156 -3.10 -1.40 -13.94
C GLY A 156 -3.00 -0.16 -13.10
N SER A 157 -1.77 0.28 -12.81
CA SER A 157 -1.52 1.48 -12.01
C SER A 157 -0.32 2.26 -12.53
N TYR A 158 -0.31 3.53 -12.20
CA TYR A 158 0.79 4.46 -12.35
C TYR A 158 1.06 5.11 -11.01
N GLN A 159 2.34 5.22 -10.66
CA GLN A 159 2.82 5.92 -9.48
C GLN A 159 4.01 6.78 -9.85
N ARG A 160 4.10 7.96 -9.26
CA ARG A 160 5.27 8.80 -9.26
C ARG A 160 5.78 8.99 -7.84
N VAL A 161 7.08 8.80 -7.67
CA VAL A 161 7.80 9.08 -6.42
C VAL A 161 8.77 10.21 -6.70
N SER A 162 8.72 11.26 -5.88
CA SER A 162 9.59 12.42 -5.96
C SER A 162 10.32 12.55 -4.62
N THR A 163 11.63 12.50 -4.65
CA THR A 163 12.50 12.60 -3.46
C THR A 163 13.34 13.87 -3.56
N ASP A 164 13.26 14.72 -2.54
CA ASP A 164 14.13 15.90 -2.36
C ASP A 164 15.15 15.58 -1.26
N PHE A 165 16.41 15.54 -1.63
CA PHE A 165 17.51 15.32 -0.70
C PHE A 165 18.65 16.30 -1.03
N ALA A 166 19.07 17.15 -0.08
CA ALA A 166 20.22 18.06 -0.18
C ALA A 166 20.17 18.95 -1.45
N ASN A 167 18.98 19.44 -1.85
CA ASN A 167 18.70 20.21 -3.08
C ASN A 167 18.91 19.42 -4.39
N VAL A 168 18.77 18.11 -4.34
CA VAL A 168 18.71 17.24 -5.50
C VAL A 168 17.34 16.57 -5.55
N ASP A 169 16.59 16.90 -6.60
CA ASP A 169 15.29 16.25 -6.88
C ASP A 169 15.52 14.98 -7.71
N VAL A 170 14.99 13.87 -7.24
CA VAL A 170 14.99 12.60 -7.97
C VAL A 170 13.55 12.13 -8.14
N ASP A 171 13.14 11.96 -9.38
CA ASP A 171 11.82 11.47 -9.74
C ASP A 171 11.90 10.06 -10.31
N ALA A 172 10.96 9.21 -9.92
CA ALA A 172 10.73 7.88 -10.48
C ALA A 172 9.28 7.71 -10.89
N ASP A 173 9.06 7.23 -12.11
CA ASP A 173 7.74 6.88 -12.63
C ASP A 173 7.63 5.35 -12.74
N VAL A 174 6.61 4.77 -12.09
CA VAL A 174 6.37 3.34 -12.04
C VAL A 174 5.03 3.02 -12.70
N PHE A 175 5.05 2.12 -13.68
CA PHE A 175 3.86 1.59 -14.33
C PHE A 175 3.76 0.11 -14.00
N MET A 176 2.61 -0.32 -13.51
CA MET A 176 2.37 -1.73 -13.18
C MET A 176 1.13 -2.25 -13.88
N ILE A 177 1.19 -3.51 -14.31
CA ILE A 177 0.05 -4.29 -14.75
C ILE A 177 0.07 -5.62 -14.01
N GLY A 178 -1.09 -6.11 -13.61
CA GLY A 178 -1.15 -7.33 -12.83
C GLY A 178 -2.45 -8.08 -12.96
N ALA A 179 -2.45 -9.27 -12.39
CA ALA A 179 -3.64 -10.09 -12.23
C ALA A 179 -3.75 -10.53 -10.77
N ARG A 180 -4.98 -10.62 -10.27
CA ARG A 180 -5.27 -11.03 -8.89
C ARG A 180 -6.31 -12.13 -8.87
N TYR A 181 -6.17 -13.05 -7.92
CA TYR A 181 -7.19 -14.01 -7.57
C TYR A 181 -7.89 -13.57 -6.28
N ASN A 182 -9.20 -13.34 -6.35
CA ASN A 182 -10.03 -12.87 -5.25
C ASN A 182 -10.78 -14.04 -4.61
N PHE A 183 -10.49 -14.37 -3.35
CA PHE A 183 -11.15 -15.44 -2.61
C PHE A 183 -12.51 -14.98 -2.07
N GLY A 184 -13.54 -15.11 -2.89
CA GLY A 184 -14.92 -14.81 -2.53
C GLY A 184 -15.28 -13.33 -2.53
N GLY A 185 -16.38 -13.00 -3.15
CA GLY A 185 -16.91 -11.64 -3.20
C GLY A 185 -16.40 -10.78 -4.36
N THR A 186 -16.89 -9.56 -4.40
CA THR A 186 -16.51 -8.52 -5.36
C THR A 186 -15.41 -7.64 -4.78
N LEU A 187 -14.73 -6.85 -5.62
CA LEU A 187 -13.70 -5.91 -5.18
C LEU A 187 -14.21 -4.99 -4.06
N GLN A 188 -15.45 -4.47 -4.18
CA GLN A 188 -16.04 -3.61 -3.17
C GLN A 188 -16.34 -4.35 -1.86
N SER A 189 -16.79 -5.60 -1.92
CA SER A 189 -17.09 -6.38 -0.71
C SER A 189 -15.81 -6.79 0.04
N LEU A 190 -14.75 -7.12 -0.68
CA LEU A 190 -13.43 -7.44 -0.12
C LEU A 190 -12.79 -6.21 0.54
N ASP A 191 -12.92 -5.04 -0.08
CA ASP A 191 -12.48 -3.78 0.52
C ASP A 191 -13.17 -3.52 1.87
N ARG A 192 -14.49 -3.64 1.88
CA ARG A 192 -15.29 -3.48 3.12
C ARG A 192 -15.02 -4.54 4.17
N ALA A 193 -14.50 -5.69 3.78
CA ALA A 193 -14.00 -6.70 4.70
C ALA A 193 -12.62 -6.36 5.29
N GLY A 194 -11.93 -5.35 4.76
CA GLY A 194 -10.61 -4.91 5.20
C GLY A 194 -9.44 -5.45 4.36
N ALA A 195 -9.72 -6.12 3.24
CA ALA A 195 -8.68 -6.71 2.39
C ALA A 195 -7.89 -5.67 1.55
N ASN A 196 -8.22 -4.40 1.64
CA ASN A 196 -7.50 -3.31 0.96
C ASN A 196 -6.72 -2.39 1.91
N LEU A 197 -6.62 -2.77 3.18
CA LEU A 197 -5.70 -2.13 4.11
C LEU A 197 -4.27 -2.38 3.64
N GLY A 198 -3.41 -1.39 3.76
CA GLY A 198 -2.02 -1.49 3.30
C GLY A 198 -1.77 -0.98 1.88
N ARG A 199 -2.79 -0.68 1.06
CA ARG A 199 -2.54 -0.08 -0.26
C ARG A 199 -1.90 1.30 -0.19
N THR A 200 -2.24 2.07 0.83
CA THR A 200 -1.64 3.38 1.08
C THR A 200 -0.20 3.27 1.61
N LEU A 201 0.23 2.06 1.99
CA LEU A 201 1.61 1.78 2.40
C LEU A 201 2.60 1.77 1.22
N ALA A 202 2.11 1.84 0.00
CA ALA A 202 2.92 1.88 -1.21
C ALA A 202 3.89 3.08 -1.31
N GLY A 203 3.62 4.15 -0.58
CA GLY A 203 4.56 5.27 -0.48
C GLY A 203 5.57 5.12 0.65
N LEU A 204 5.49 4.07 1.46
CA LEU A 204 6.51 3.79 2.46
C LEU A 204 7.71 3.12 1.77
N PRO A 205 8.96 3.58 2.02
CA PRO A 205 10.14 2.86 1.57
C PRO A 205 10.04 1.40 1.99
N GLY A 206 10.04 0.49 1.03
CA GLY A 206 10.00 -0.94 1.28
C GLY A 206 8.63 -1.59 1.50
N LEU A 207 7.53 -0.86 1.56
CA LEU A 207 6.17 -1.42 1.60
C LEU A 207 5.42 -1.18 0.28
N ALA A 208 6.12 -1.21 -0.83
CA ALA A 208 5.54 -1.12 -2.16
C ALA A 208 4.80 -2.42 -2.49
N GLY A 209 3.50 -2.45 -2.31
CA GLY A 209 2.60 -3.52 -2.72
C GLY A 209 1.20 -2.96 -2.92
N PHE A 210 0.70 -2.97 -4.14
CA PHE A 210 -0.64 -2.52 -4.52
C PHE A 210 -1.57 -3.66 -4.80
#